data_d4bf6d3e10b745b984874ab8e5d7c8eb
#
_entry.id   d4bf6d3e10b745b984874ab8e5d7c8eb
#
_cell.length_a   1.000
_cell.length_b   1.000
_cell.length_c   1.000
_cell.angle_alpha   90.00
_cell.angle_beta   90.00
_cell.angle_gamma   90.00
#
_symmetry.space_group_name_H-M   'P 1'
#
loop_
_entity.id
_entity.type
_entity.pdbx_description
1 polymer ?
#
loop_
_entity_poly.entity_id
_entity_poly.type
_entity_poly.pdbx_seq_one_letter_code
_entity_poly.pdbx_strand_id
1 'polypeptide(L)'
;MLTPMDIHNKEFKRGFRGYSEEDVDAFMNNIAGDYEKVYREYCELKERCDSLQDKLTQYEKMEATMNSTLMLAQQTAENVKVSARKEADLILQEAESKKKQMLDETMMNLQQSRQEWEKLKAQTG
;
A
#
# COMPACT_ATOMS: atom_id res chain seq x y z
N MET A 1 -7.23 45.62 0.52
CA MET A 1 -6.89 45.18 -0.85
C MET A 1 -8.03 45.62 -1.80
N LEU A 2 -7.67 46.21 -2.94
CA LEU A 2 -8.65 46.63 -3.95
C LEU A 2 -9.26 45.40 -4.63
N THR A 3 -10.60 45.44 -4.74
CA THR A 3 -11.33 44.44 -5.50
C THR A 3 -11.53 44.89 -6.94
N PRO A 4 -11.83 44.01 -7.89
CA PRO A 4 -12.19 44.41 -9.24
C PRO A 4 -13.36 45.38 -9.29
N MET A 5 -14.31 45.22 -8.36
CA MET A 5 -15.46 46.13 -8.23
C MET A 5 -15.04 47.56 -7.84
N ASP A 6 -14.06 47.67 -6.93
CA ASP A 6 -13.51 48.96 -6.51
C ASP A 6 -12.87 49.70 -7.68
N ILE A 7 -12.18 48.98 -8.56
CA ILE A 7 -11.56 49.52 -9.75
C ILE A 7 -12.64 49.99 -10.76
N HIS A 8 -13.65 49.13 -10.95
CA HIS A 8 -14.74 49.42 -11.88
C HIS A 8 -15.55 50.64 -11.48
N ASN A 9 -15.80 50.84 -10.17
CA ASN A 9 -16.62 51.88 -9.63
C ASN A 9 -15.84 53.13 -9.25
N LYS A 10 -14.55 53.20 -9.51
CA LYS A 10 -13.70 54.33 -9.15
C LYS A 10 -14.07 55.57 -9.96
N GLU A 11 -14.39 56.66 -9.28
CA GLU A 11 -14.61 57.99 -9.85
C GLU A 11 -13.45 58.91 -9.42
N PHE A 12 -12.92 59.67 -10.38
CA PHE A 12 -11.85 60.63 -10.14
C PHE A 12 -12.40 62.04 -10.07
N LYS A 13 -11.84 62.85 -9.19
CA LYS A 13 -12.17 64.28 -9.10
C LYS A 13 -11.70 64.97 -10.36
N ARG A 14 -12.57 65.87 -10.89
CA ARG A 14 -12.22 66.73 -12.02
C ARG A 14 -11.56 67.99 -11.56
N GLY A 15 -10.39 68.29 -12.15
CA GLY A 15 -9.72 69.57 -12.00
C GLY A 15 -10.05 70.53 -13.12
N PHE A 16 -9.32 71.62 -13.20
CA PHE A 16 -9.55 72.64 -14.18
C PHE A 16 -9.35 72.24 -15.63
N ARG A 17 -8.44 71.21 -15.86
CA ARG A 17 -8.12 70.68 -17.19
C ARG A 17 -8.38 69.19 -17.31
N GLY A 18 -9.40 68.69 -16.67
CA GLY A 18 -9.71 67.28 -16.68
C GLY A 18 -9.65 66.65 -15.27
N TYR A 19 -9.33 65.38 -15.18
CA TYR A 19 -9.24 64.73 -13.88
C TYR A 19 -7.99 65.15 -13.11
N SER A 20 -8.05 65.08 -11.78
CA SER A 20 -6.92 65.42 -10.92
C SER A 20 -5.82 64.35 -11.12
N GLU A 21 -4.63 64.82 -11.55
CA GLU A 21 -3.46 63.94 -11.75
C GLU A 21 -3.05 63.27 -10.44
N GLU A 22 -3.07 64.01 -9.34
CA GLU A 22 -2.74 63.45 -8.01
C GLU A 22 -3.69 62.32 -7.62
N ASP A 23 -4.98 62.49 -7.87
CA ASP A 23 -5.99 61.51 -7.54
C ASP A 23 -5.82 60.24 -8.39
N VAL A 24 -5.58 60.40 -9.67
CA VAL A 24 -5.31 59.27 -10.59
C VAL A 24 -4.02 58.53 -10.23
N ASP A 25 -2.95 59.29 -9.97
CA ASP A 25 -1.63 58.69 -9.60
C ASP A 25 -1.71 57.96 -8.29
N ALA A 26 -2.39 58.50 -7.29
CA ALA A 26 -2.59 57.83 -6.00
C ALA A 26 -3.35 56.51 -6.17
N PHE A 27 -4.38 56.51 -6.99
CA PHE A 27 -5.17 55.30 -7.26
C PHE A 27 -4.36 54.27 -8.06
N MET A 28 -3.62 54.71 -9.07
CA MET A 28 -2.78 53.83 -9.87
C MET A 28 -1.68 53.19 -9.03
N ASN A 29 -1.08 53.94 -8.13
CA ASN A 29 -0.08 53.39 -7.19
C ASN A 29 -0.69 52.35 -6.26
N ASN A 30 -1.91 52.58 -5.83
CA ASN A 30 -2.67 51.66 -5.00
C ASN A 30 -2.97 50.36 -5.75
N ILE A 31 -3.39 50.46 -7.00
CA ILE A 31 -3.61 49.33 -7.89
C ILE A 31 -2.32 48.54 -8.09
N ALA A 32 -1.22 49.22 -8.40
CA ALA A 32 0.06 48.61 -8.64
C ALA A 32 0.53 47.83 -7.42
N GLY A 33 0.41 48.40 -6.22
CA GLY A 33 0.75 47.73 -4.98
C GLY A 33 -0.10 46.49 -4.70
N ASP A 34 -1.40 46.61 -4.89
CA ASP A 34 -2.33 45.49 -4.70
C ASP A 34 -2.14 44.40 -5.76
N TYR A 35 -1.90 44.80 -7.00
CA TYR A 35 -1.62 43.87 -8.09
C TYR A 35 -0.32 43.07 -7.82
N GLU A 36 0.72 43.76 -7.34
CA GLU A 36 1.98 43.14 -6.98
C GLU A 36 1.80 42.07 -5.89
N LYS A 37 1.01 42.40 -4.87
CA LYS A 37 0.65 41.46 -3.80
C LYS A 37 -0.07 40.23 -4.33
N VAL A 38 -1.10 40.46 -5.12
CA VAL A 38 -1.92 39.39 -5.72
C VAL A 38 -1.07 38.50 -6.64
N TYR A 39 -0.21 39.12 -7.44
CA TYR A 39 0.68 38.41 -8.34
C TYR A 39 1.66 37.52 -7.57
N ARG A 40 2.21 38.07 -6.48
CA ARG A 40 3.13 37.31 -5.61
C ARG A 40 2.42 36.13 -4.96
N GLU A 41 1.23 36.35 -4.45
CA GLU A 41 0.41 35.27 -3.88
C GLU A 41 0.01 34.22 -4.93
N TYR A 42 -0.28 34.66 -6.14
CA TYR A 42 -0.56 33.77 -7.25
C TYR A 42 0.65 32.87 -7.55
N CYS A 43 1.85 33.44 -7.64
CA CYS A 43 3.07 32.68 -7.88
C CYS A 43 3.34 31.66 -6.77
N GLU A 44 3.19 32.07 -5.52
CA GLU A 44 3.35 31.18 -4.36
C GLU A 44 2.33 30.03 -4.38
N LEU A 45 1.07 30.34 -4.67
CA LEU A 45 0.01 29.34 -4.79
C LEU A 45 0.27 28.37 -5.93
N LYS A 46 0.74 28.87 -7.06
CA LYS A 46 1.08 28.05 -8.22
C LYS A 46 2.17 27.07 -7.90
N GLU A 47 3.25 27.53 -7.25
CA GLU A 47 4.34 26.66 -6.81
C GLU A 47 3.87 25.61 -5.81
N ARG A 48 3.00 26.03 -4.89
CA ARG A 48 2.41 25.11 -3.91
C ARG A 48 1.53 24.06 -4.57
N CYS A 49 0.75 24.49 -5.57
CA CYS A 49 -0.09 23.59 -6.35
C CYS A 49 0.73 22.57 -7.10
N ASP A 50 1.80 22.99 -7.76
CA ASP A 50 2.72 22.11 -8.49
C ASP A 50 3.39 21.11 -7.54
N SER A 51 3.82 21.58 -6.38
CA SER A 51 4.43 20.74 -5.34
C SER A 51 3.44 19.70 -4.81
N LEU A 52 2.20 20.10 -4.57
CA LEU A 52 1.14 19.19 -4.12
C LEU A 52 0.79 18.15 -5.19
N GLN A 53 0.80 18.56 -6.44
CA GLN A 53 0.54 17.67 -7.58
C GLN A 53 1.62 16.60 -7.71
N ASP A 54 2.89 16.99 -7.52
CA ASP A 54 4.01 16.05 -7.50
C ASP A 54 3.90 15.06 -6.35
N LYS A 55 3.54 15.53 -5.17
CA LYS A 55 3.30 14.67 -4.00
C LYS A 55 2.15 13.70 -4.25
N LEU A 56 1.07 14.20 -4.85
CA LEU A 56 -0.08 13.34 -5.18
C LEU A 56 0.32 12.22 -6.13
N THR A 57 1.12 12.53 -7.15
CA THR A 57 1.64 11.53 -8.08
C THR A 57 2.49 10.48 -7.37
N GLN A 58 3.33 10.90 -6.44
CA GLN A 58 4.14 9.98 -5.62
C GLN A 58 3.27 9.08 -4.76
N TYR A 59 2.25 9.65 -4.10
CA TYR A 59 1.32 8.86 -3.28
C TYR A 59 0.52 7.86 -4.10
N GLU A 60 0.10 8.24 -5.29
CA GLU A 60 -0.60 7.33 -6.21
C GLU A 60 0.26 6.14 -6.61
N LYS A 61 1.55 6.38 -6.88
CA LYS A 61 2.52 5.32 -7.17
C LYS A 61 2.73 4.41 -5.97
N MET A 62 2.85 4.99 -4.79
CA MET A 62 2.98 4.23 -3.55
C MET A 62 1.74 3.37 -3.30
N GLU A 63 0.56 3.93 -3.50
CA GLU A 63 -0.70 3.19 -3.34
C GLU A 63 -0.77 1.99 -4.28
N ALA A 64 -0.43 2.20 -5.56
CA ALA A 64 -0.39 1.12 -6.54
C ALA A 64 0.59 0.02 -6.14
N THR A 65 1.78 0.40 -5.65
CA THR A 65 2.80 -0.54 -5.16
C THR A 65 2.32 -1.29 -3.93
N MET A 66 1.70 -0.60 -2.99
CA MET A 66 1.13 -1.23 -1.78
C MET A 66 0.04 -2.23 -2.13
N ASN A 67 -0.87 -1.87 -3.03
CA ASN A 67 -1.93 -2.76 -3.47
C ASN A 67 -1.37 -4.01 -4.14
N SER A 68 -0.37 -3.85 -5.03
CA SER A 68 0.31 -4.97 -5.67
C SER A 68 1.01 -5.86 -4.66
N THR A 69 1.68 -5.27 -3.68
CA THR A 69 2.37 -5.99 -2.61
C THR A 69 1.41 -6.76 -1.72
N LEU A 70 0.26 -6.15 -1.38
CA LEU A 70 -0.77 -6.81 -0.58
C LEU A 70 -1.39 -8.00 -1.33
N MET A 71 -1.68 -7.84 -2.61
CA MET A 71 -2.16 -8.94 -3.45
C MET A 71 -1.17 -10.09 -3.52
N LEU A 72 0.12 -9.76 -3.71
CA LEU A 72 1.18 -10.77 -3.73
C LEU A 72 1.32 -11.46 -2.37
N ALA A 73 1.25 -10.70 -1.29
CA ALA A 73 1.31 -11.25 0.07
C ALA A 73 0.13 -12.19 0.35
N GLN A 74 -1.08 -11.82 -0.05
CA GLN A 74 -2.26 -12.66 0.09
C GLN A 74 -2.14 -13.95 -0.72
N GLN A 75 -1.66 -13.85 -1.95
CA GLN A 75 -1.43 -15.00 -2.80
C GLN A 75 -0.35 -15.93 -2.23
N THR A 76 0.73 -15.36 -1.73
CA THR A 76 1.81 -16.11 -1.09
C THR A 76 1.32 -16.82 0.17
N ALA A 77 0.52 -16.14 0.99
CA ALA A 77 -0.08 -16.72 2.18
C ALA A 77 -0.98 -17.91 1.83
N GLU A 78 -1.80 -17.78 0.79
CA GLU A 78 -2.64 -18.88 0.31
C GLU A 78 -1.82 -20.04 -0.20
N ASN A 79 -0.77 -19.78 -0.96
CA ASN A 79 0.16 -20.81 -1.46
C ASN A 79 0.85 -21.54 -0.31
N VAL A 80 1.28 -20.81 0.72
CA VAL A 80 1.89 -21.39 1.92
C VAL A 80 0.91 -22.30 2.64
N LYS A 81 -0.34 -21.88 2.79
CA LYS A 81 -1.39 -22.72 3.40
C LYS A 81 -1.61 -24.01 2.63
N VAL A 82 -1.72 -23.92 1.32
CA VAL A 82 -1.91 -25.08 0.46
C VAL A 82 -0.73 -26.04 0.56
N SER A 83 0.50 -25.51 0.51
CA SER A 83 1.71 -26.29 0.63
C SER A 83 1.82 -26.96 1.99
N ALA A 84 1.50 -26.24 3.06
CA ALA A 84 1.51 -26.77 4.42
C ALA A 84 0.50 -27.91 4.60
N ARG A 85 -0.69 -27.79 4.04
CA ARG A 85 -1.71 -28.85 4.07
C ARG A 85 -1.25 -30.10 3.32
N LYS A 86 -0.67 -29.92 2.14
CA LYS A 86 -0.12 -31.01 1.35
C LYS A 86 1.00 -31.72 2.09
N GLU A 87 1.90 -30.97 2.70
CA GLU A 87 2.99 -31.50 3.49
C GLU A 87 2.48 -32.26 4.72
N ALA A 88 1.52 -31.72 5.42
CA ALA A 88 0.86 -32.39 6.55
C ALA A 88 0.20 -33.70 6.13
N ASP A 89 -0.52 -33.70 5.00
CA ASP A 89 -1.16 -34.90 4.46
C ASP A 89 -0.12 -35.97 4.09
N LEU A 90 0.99 -35.56 3.47
CA LEU A 90 2.09 -36.45 3.15
C LEU A 90 2.72 -37.07 4.39
N ILE A 91 2.98 -36.27 5.41
CA ILE A 91 3.51 -36.73 6.69
C ILE A 91 2.57 -37.75 7.34
N LEU A 92 1.28 -37.52 7.33
CA LEU A 92 0.27 -38.41 7.84
C LEU A 92 0.24 -39.74 7.06
N GLN A 93 0.28 -39.66 5.73
CA GLN A 93 0.34 -40.84 4.87
C GLN A 93 1.59 -41.70 5.10
N GLU A 94 2.73 -41.01 5.20
CA GLU A 94 4.01 -41.70 5.50
C GLU A 94 4.00 -42.37 6.88
N ALA A 95 3.44 -41.69 7.88
CA ALA A 95 3.30 -42.21 9.23
C ALA A 95 2.37 -43.44 9.25
N GLU A 96 1.27 -43.36 8.53
CA GLU A 96 0.32 -44.47 8.41
C GLU A 96 0.94 -45.67 7.68
N SER A 97 1.67 -45.42 6.61
CA SER A 97 2.40 -46.46 5.86
C SER A 97 3.47 -47.11 6.72
N LYS A 98 4.21 -46.32 7.48
CA LYS A 98 5.23 -46.79 8.40
C LYS A 98 4.65 -47.64 9.52
N LYS A 99 3.53 -47.21 10.06
CA LYS A 99 2.77 -47.93 11.08
C LYS A 99 2.37 -49.31 10.57
N LYS A 100 1.85 -49.37 9.35
CA LYS A 100 1.44 -50.62 8.70
C LYS A 100 2.62 -51.56 8.49
N GLN A 101 3.76 -51.05 8.02
CA GLN A 101 5.00 -51.82 7.88
C GLN A 101 5.48 -52.35 9.21
N MET A 102 5.48 -51.55 10.25
CA MET A 102 5.92 -51.97 11.59
C MET A 102 5.02 -53.06 12.16
N LEU A 103 3.73 -52.97 11.95
CA LEU A 103 2.73 -53.96 12.36
C LEU A 103 3.01 -55.31 11.62
N ASP A 104 3.22 -55.25 10.30
CA ASP A 104 3.50 -56.42 9.49
C ASP A 104 4.79 -57.09 9.92
N GLU A 105 5.85 -56.34 10.14
CA GLU A 105 7.14 -56.83 10.63
C GLU A 105 7.02 -57.49 12.01
N THR A 106 6.26 -56.84 12.89
CA THR A 106 6.02 -57.35 14.24
C THR A 106 5.23 -58.66 14.19
N MET A 107 4.24 -58.77 13.34
CA MET A 107 3.47 -60.00 13.13
C MET A 107 4.32 -61.11 12.58
N MET A 108 5.18 -60.82 11.60
CA MET A 108 6.14 -61.79 11.05
C MET A 108 7.14 -62.27 12.12
N ASN A 109 7.68 -61.37 12.89
CA ASN A 109 8.58 -61.68 13.99
C ASN A 109 7.91 -62.53 15.06
N LEU A 110 6.68 -62.25 15.36
CA LEU A 110 5.86 -63.01 16.31
C LEU A 110 5.61 -64.42 15.82
N GLN A 111 5.27 -64.56 14.55
CA GLN A 111 5.06 -65.84 13.90
C GLN A 111 6.35 -66.68 13.91
N GLN A 112 7.48 -66.03 13.59
CA GLN A 112 8.79 -66.69 13.61
C GLN A 112 9.22 -67.16 15.01
N SER A 113 8.98 -66.30 16.01
CA SER A 113 9.20 -66.66 17.42
C SER A 113 8.33 -67.81 17.87
N ARG A 114 7.09 -67.86 17.42
CA ARG A 114 6.14 -68.91 17.72
C ARG A 114 6.59 -70.25 17.13
N GLN A 115 7.07 -70.22 15.89
CA GLN A 115 7.61 -71.39 15.20
C GLN A 115 8.90 -71.94 15.90
N GLU A 116 9.77 -71.04 16.30
CA GLU A 116 10.99 -71.40 17.05
C GLU A 116 10.65 -72.00 18.41
N TRP A 117 9.71 -71.47 19.08
CA TRP A 117 9.18 -71.96 20.36
C TRP A 117 8.59 -73.34 20.21
N GLU A 118 7.80 -73.61 19.18
CA GLU A 118 7.21 -74.92 18.89
C GLU A 118 8.31 -75.99 18.56
N LYS A 119 9.32 -75.57 17.79
CA LYS A 119 10.46 -76.40 17.50
C LYS A 119 11.24 -76.76 18.77
N LEU A 120 11.51 -75.87 19.64
CA LEU A 120 12.14 -76.03 20.92
C LEU A 120 11.32 -76.97 21.82
N LYS A 121 10.05 -76.79 21.84
CA LYS A 121 9.10 -77.60 22.58
C LYS A 121 9.07 -79.06 22.09
N ALA A 122 9.14 -79.24 20.78
CA ALA A 122 9.20 -80.58 20.16
C ALA A 122 10.56 -81.35 20.44
N GLN A 123 11.64 -80.55 20.58
CA GLN A 123 12.95 -81.11 20.88
C GLN A 123 13.15 -81.56 22.36
N THR A 124 12.47 -80.87 23.27
CA THR A 124 12.55 -81.10 24.72
C THR A 124 11.48 -82.06 25.24
N GLY A 125 10.45 -82.22 24.45
CA GLY A 125 9.36 -83.13 24.75
C GLY A 125 9.59 -84.47 24.08
#